data_b9a58ea110e8ff3f5baefc09e43f33a1
#
_entry.id   b9a58ea110e8ff3f5baefc09e43f33a1
#
_cell.length_a   1.000
_cell.length_b   1.000
_cell.length_c   1.000
_cell.angle_alpha   90.00
_cell.angle_beta   90.00
_cell.angle_gamma   90.00
#
_symmetry.space_group_name_H-M   'P 1'
#
loop_
_entity.id
_entity.type
_entity.pdbx_description
1 polymer ?
#
loop_
_entity_poly.entity_id
_entity_poly.type
_entity_poly.pdbx_seq_one_letter_code
_entity_poly.pdbx_strand_id
1 'polypeptide(L)'
;MSAPGYPRDLVGYGRTPPDPRWPGGARLALQIVMNYEEGGERSILHGDAESEAFLQEVVGMTPLRDVRNVQVESIYEYGSRVGFWRLMRLFARHGIKISVFAVAMALERHPEAAAAIVEAGHEVVSHGWRWIDYQFVPEEVEREHMLRAIESITRTTGSRPLGWYTGRLSPNTRRLVVEEGGFLYDADAYNDDLPYWTLESGRPHLVVPYTLDNNDMKFGTPQGFSTGEEWLAYVRDAFDVLYAEGAEYPRMMSVGLHMRLIGRPGRFKALERFLDHVARHDRVWICRRIDIARHWIAHHPPEGGLRPSQMPRGLFLDRFGDVFEHTPGIAEATHRAGLTPAEDSAAGLARAMARATRALPRDELLALIRAHPDLAGRLALAGEVTADSAKEQASAGLDRLSPHELKAITRMNESYKAHFGFPFILAVKNRGKEEVIAALRNRLGSDTEAEFETALGEIERIAQIRIEDRLR
;
A
#
# COMPACT_ATOMS: atom_id res chain seq x y z
N MET A 1 28.05 10.91 2.82
CA MET A 1 28.03 11.45 1.43
C MET A 1 29.04 10.65 0.61
N SER A 2 28.58 9.96 -0.44
CA SER A 2 29.46 9.28 -1.39
C SER A 2 30.40 10.27 -2.06
N ALA A 3 31.59 9.81 -2.50
CA ALA A 3 32.53 10.64 -3.24
C ALA A 3 31.84 11.21 -4.49
N PRO A 4 32.07 12.48 -4.85
CA PRO A 4 31.47 13.08 -6.03
C PRO A 4 31.75 12.22 -7.28
N GLY A 5 30.67 11.79 -7.98
CA GLY A 5 30.75 10.98 -9.18
C GLY A 5 30.74 9.45 -8.99
N TYR A 6 30.73 8.92 -7.75
CA TYR A 6 30.55 7.48 -7.51
C TYR A 6 29.06 7.15 -7.32
N PRO A 7 28.48 6.25 -8.14
CA PRO A 7 27.02 6.08 -8.20
C PRO A 7 26.43 5.21 -7.07
N ARG A 8 27.25 4.72 -6.13
CA ARG A 8 26.82 3.84 -5.05
C ARG A 8 26.93 4.54 -3.71
N ASP A 9 25.88 4.43 -2.88
CA ASP A 9 25.96 4.79 -1.48
C ASP A 9 26.49 3.61 -0.66
N LEU A 10 27.69 3.76 -0.10
CA LEU A 10 28.33 2.78 0.78
C LEU A 10 28.30 3.21 2.25
N VAL A 11 27.62 4.30 2.57
CA VAL A 11 27.55 4.88 3.92
C VAL A 11 26.23 4.54 4.59
N GLY A 12 25.11 4.62 3.87
CA GLY A 12 23.77 4.41 4.42
C GLY A 12 23.51 5.26 5.66
N TYR A 13 22.90 4.70 6.68
CA TYR A 13 22.70 5.36 7.99
C TYR A 13 23.96 5.41 8.86
N GLY A 14 25.02 4.71 8.48
CA GLY A 14 26.29 4.70 9.21
C GLY A 14 26.17 4.13 10.62
N ARG A 15 26.93 4.75 11.56
CA ARG A 15 27.04 4.25 12.93
C ARG A 15 25.77 4.41 13.77
N THR A 16 24.93 5.40 13.43
CA THR A 16 23.77 5.77 14.25
C THR A 16 22.52 5.78 13.38
N PRO A 17 21.93 4.61 13.11
CA PRO A 17 20.69 4.52 12.35
C PRO A 17 19.53 5.20 13.11
N PRO A 18 18.52 5.71 12.42
CA PRO A 18 17.36 6.31 13.06
C PRO A 18 16.56 5.27 13.84
N ASP A 19 15.95 5.68 14.97
CA ASP A 19 14.92 4.86 15.61
C ASP A 19 13.67 4.88 14.73
N PRO A 20 13.25 3.75 14.15
CA PRO A 20 12.09 3.70 13.28
C PRO A 20 10.76 3.96 14.00
N ARG A 21 10.72 3.91 15.31
CA ARG A 21 9.52 4.13 16.14
C ARG A 21 8.37 3.20 15.75
N TRP A 22 8.67 1.90 15.55
CA TRP A 22 7.68 0.94 15.14
C TRP A 22 6.44 0.91 16.05
N PRO A 23 5.24 0.64 15.51
CA PRO A 23 4.01 0.57 16.29
C PRO A 23 4.14 -0.36 17.52
N GLY A 24 3.56 0.07 18.65
CA GLY A 24 3.64 -0.69 19.89
C GLY A 24 5.04 -0.81 20.52
N GLY A 25 6.01 -0.01 20.08
CA GLY A 25 7.39 -0.11 20.53
C GLY A 25 8.05 -1.42 20.11
N ALA A 26 7.68 -1.93 18.94
CA ALA A 26 8.23 -3.18 18.41
C ALA A 26 9.75 -3.06 18.19
N ARG A 27 10.45 -4.14 18.50
CA ARG A 27 11.90 -4.29 18.27
C ARG A 27 12.18 -4.67 16.83
N LEU A 28 11.25 -5.40 16.22
CA LEU A 28 11.38 -5.94 14.88
C LEU A 28 10.08 -5.80 14.11
N ALA A 29 10.13 -5.20 12.91
CA ALA A 29 9.07 -5.24 11.93
C ALA A 29 9.30 -6.44 11.00
N LEU A 30 8.49 -7.49 11.12
CA LEU A 30 8.61 -8.71 10.34
C LEU A 30 7.64 -8.71 9.17
N GLN A 31 8.16 -8.90 7.97
CA GLN A 31 7.42 -8.98 6.73
C GLN A 31 7.53 -10.37 6.12
N ILE A 32 6.40 -11.04 5.93
CA ILE A 32 6.33 -12.25 5.12
C ILE A 32 5.94 -11.85 3.71
N VAL A 33 6.74 -12.26 2.73
CA VAL A 33 6.52 -11.96 1.32
C VAL A 33 6.33 -13.25 0.56
N MET A 34 5.21 -13.40 -0.13
CA MET A 34 4.93 -14.52 -1.01
C MET A 34 5.07 -14.08 -2.46
N ASN A 35 5.98 -14.70 -3.21
CA ASN A 35 6.15 -14.46 -4.63
C ASN A 35 5.16 -15.32 -5.42
N TYR A 36 4.30 -14.67 -6.20
CA TYR A 36 3.33 -15.31 -7.09
C TYR A 36 3.81 -15.16 -8.53
N GLU A 37 4.51 -16.15 -9.04
CA GLU A 37 5.23 -16.11 -10.32
C GLU A 37 4.71 -17.13 -11.33
N GLU A 38 4.04 -18.17 -10.87
CA GLU A 38 3.62 -19.35 -11.61
C GLU A 38 2.66 -19.00 -12.76
N GLY A 39 3.15 -19.11 -13.99
CA GLY A 39 2.46 -18.72 -15.22
C GLY A 39 2.97 -17.40 -15.82
N GLY A 40 3.92 -16.70 -15.16
CA GLY A 40 4.59 -15.49 -15.66
C GLY A 40 6.07 -15.71 -16.04
N GLU A 41 6.60 -16.91 -15.78
CA GLU A 41 7.96 -17.33 -16.09
C GLU A 41 8.25 -17.37 -17.60
N ARG A 42 9.53 -17.50 -17.98
CA ARG A 42 9.92 -17.73 -19.37
C ARG A 42 9.29 -19.02 -19.91
N SER A 43 8.67 -18.93 -21.07
CA SER A 43 8.05 -20.06 -21.74
C SER A 43 7.93 -19.81 -23.23
N ILE A 44 8.11 -20.86 -24.04
CA ILE A 44 7.82 -20.86 -25.46
C ILE A 44 6.36 -20.44 -25.73
N LEU A 45 5.45 -20.74 -24.83
CA LEU A 45 4.05 -20.31 -24.90
C LEU A 45 3.87 -18.79 -24.83
N HIS A 46 4.87 -18.08 -24.36
CA HIS A 46 4.90 -16.61 -24.25
C HIS A 46 5.74 -15.94 -25.34
N GLY A 47 6.29 -16.74 -26.31
CA GLY A 47 7.15 -16.26 -27.36
C GLY A 47 8.64 -16.15 -26.95
N ASP A 48 9.02 -16.68 -25.80
CA ASP A 48 10.42 -16.71 -25.37
C ASP A 48 11.21 -17.77 -26.17
N ALA A 49 12.49 -17.49 -26.40
CA ALA A 49 13.38 -18.46 -27.07
C ALA A 49 13.77 -19.64 -26.20
N GLU A 50 13.55 -19.53 -24.88
CA GLU A 50 13.94 -20.53 -23.88
C GLU A 50 12.84 -20.71 -22.84
N SER A 51 12.68 -21.96 -22.37
CA SER A 51 11.85 -22.28 -21.20
C SER A 51 12.59 -21.99 -19.90
N GLU A 52 11.87 -21.60 -18.85
CA GLU A 52 12.44 -21.35 -17.52
C GLU A 52 13.13 -22.61 -16.95
N ALA A 53 14.20 -22.40 -16.22
CA ALA A 53 14.95 -23.44 -15.55
C ALA A 53 15.33 -23.05 -14.10
N PHE A 54 15.02 -21.82 -13.68
CA PHE A 54 15.43 -21.29 -12.37
C PHE A 54 14.35 -21.55 -11.31
N LEU A 55 14.78 -21.61 -10.04
CA LEU A 55 13.93 -21.78 -8.84
C LEU A 55 12.91 -22.93 -8.95
N GLN A 56 13.41 -24.10 -9.24
CA GLN A 56 12.64 -25.34 -9.31
C GLN A 56 13.44 -26.49 -8.64
N GLU A 57 12.89 -27.72 -8.62
CA GLU A 57 13.43 -28.85 -7.85
C GLU A 57 14.73 -29.44 -8.40
N VAL A 58 15.07 -29.22 -9.68
CA VAL A 58 16.30 -29.71 -10.30
C VAL A 58 17.30 -28.56 -10.41
N VAL A 59 18.06 -28.37 -9.33
CA VAL A 59 19.04 -27.28 -9.23
C VAL A 59 20.12 -27.40 -10.33
N GLY A 60 20.39 -26.26 -11.01
CA GLY A 60 21.40 -26.21 -12.09
C GLY A 60 20.93 -26.74 -13.46
N MET A 61 19.63 -26.96 -13.62
CA MET A 61 19.09 -27.32 -14.95
C MET A 61 19.36 -26.21 -15.95
N THR A 62 19.78 -26.58 -17.17
CA THR A 62 19.95 -25.64 -18.28
C THR A 62 18.59 -25.38 -18.96
N PRO A 63 18.28 -24.13 -19.30
CA PRO A 63 17.08 -23.79 -20.08
C PRO A 63 17.04 -24.56 -21.40
N LEU A 64 15.83 -25.03 -21.77
CA LEU A 64 15.61 -25.67 -23.07
C LEU A 64 15.24 -24.60 -24.10
N ARG A 65 15.91 -24.65 -25.27
CA ARG A 65 15.66 -23.73 -26.39
C ARG A 65 14.61 -24.27 -27.32
N ASP A 66 13.75 -23.39 -27.82
CA ASP A 66 12.73 -23.63 -28.84
C ASP A 66 11.75 -24.78 -28.52
N VAL A 67 11.74 -25.27 -27.27
CA VAL A 67 10.82 -26.33 -26.81
C VAL A 67 10.31 -26.02 -25.40
N ARG A 68 9.10 -26.51 -25.09
CA ARG A 68 8.52 -26.43 -23.75
C ARG A 68 9.24 -27.38 -22.80
N ASN A 69 9.46 -26.92 -21.56
CA ASN A 69 9.91 -27.78 -20.48
C ASN A 69 8.71 -28.15 -19.59
N VAL A 70 7.95 -29.18 -20.02
CA VAL A 70 6.73 -29.63 -19.32
C VAL A 70 6.99 -30.12 -17.89
N GLN A 71 8.22 -30.57 -17.59
CA GLN A 71 8.61 -30.93 -16.22
C GLN A 71 8.63 -29.68 -15.33
N VAL A 72 9.29 -28.61 -15.76
CA VAL A 72 9.37 -27.35 -15.00
C VAL A 72 8.00 -26.69 -14.93
N GLU A 73 7.24 -26.67 -16.03
CA GLU A 73 5.85 -26.18 -16.02
C GLU A 73 5.02 -26.89 -14.94
N SER A 74 5.11 -28.22 -14.84
CA SER A 74 4.41 -29.00 -13.82
C SER A 74 4.87 -28.68 -12.37
N ILE A 75 6.17 -28.37 -12.18
CA ILE A 75 6.70 -27.93 -10.87
C ILE A 75 6.12 -26.57 -10.50
N TYR A 76 6.06 -25.63 -11.44
CA TYR A 76 5.45 -24.31 -11.24
C TYR A 76 3.95 -24.44 -10.95
N GLU A 77 3.21 -25.23 -11.73
CA GLU A 77 1.79 -25.49 -11.48
C GLU A 77 1.50 -26.00 -10.06
N TYR A 78 2.40 -26.79 -9.45
CA TYR A 78 2.22 -27.20 -8.06
C TYR A 78 2.15 -26.00 -7.12
N GLY A 79 2.90 -24.93 -7.39
CA GLY A 79 2.88 -23.69 -6.61
C GLY A 79 1.48 -23.09 -6.58
N SER A 80 0.91 -22.81 -7.73
CA SER A 80 -0.43 -22.20 -7.84
C SER A 80 -1.57 -23.15 -7.43
N ARG A 81 -1.48 -24.44 -7.79
CA ARG A 81 -2.54 -25.43 -7.52
C ARG A 81 -2.61 -25.91 -6.07
N VAL A 82 -1.48 -26.01 -5.37
CA VAL A 82 -1.39 -26.63 -4.04
C VAL A 82 -0.66 -25.75 -3.03
N GLY A 83 0.53 -25.25 -3.39
CA GLY A 83 1.41 -24.47 -2.51
C GLY A 83 0.72 -23.21 -2.01
N PHE A 84 0.12 -22.44 -2.92
CA PHE A 84 -0.64 -21.23 -2.61
C PHE A 84 -1.70 -21.47 -1.52
N TRP A 85 -2.59 -22.42 -1.74
CA TRP A 85 -3.69 -22.69 -0.80
C TRP A 85 -3.21 -23.21 0.55
N ARG A 86 -2.07 -23.93 0.57
CA ARG A 86 -1.43 -24.38 1.82
C ARG A 86 -0.91 -23.20 2.62
N LEU A 87 -0.25 -22.26 1.96
CA LEU A 87 0.29 -21.03 2.59
C LEU A 87 -0.84 -20.12 3.08
N MET A 88 -1.87 -19.88 2.27
CA MET A 88 -3.02 -19.06 2.65
C MET A 88 -3.70 -19.59 3.92
N ARG A 89 -3.88 -20.91 4.04
CA ARG A 89 -4.44 -21.52 5.26
C ARG A 89 -3.51 -21.35 6.47
N LEU A 90 -2.20 -21.35 6.28
CA LEU A 90 -1.24 -21.12 7.37
C LEU A 90 -1.34 -19.69 7.86
N PHE A 91 -1.32 -18.72 6.96
CA PHE A 91 -1.41 -17.30 7.32
C PHE A 91 -2.73 -16.96 8.03
N ALA A 92 -3.84 -17.54 7.55
CA ALA A 92 -5.13 -17.41 8.21
C ALA A 92 -5.14 -17.98 9.65
N ARG A 93 -4.52 -19.16 9.87
CA ARG A 93 -4.40 -19.76 11.21
C ARG A 93 -3.59 -18.90 12.18
N HIS A 94 -2.56 -18.22 11.69
CA HIS A 94 -1.74 -17.29 12.50
C HIS A 94 -2.33 -15.88 12.56
N GLY A 95 -3.43 -15.58 11.85
CA GLY A 95 -4.05 -14.26 11.82
C GLY A 95 -3.15 -13.16 11.24
N ILE A 96 -2.18 -13.52 10.37
CA ILE A 96 -1.20 -12.58 9.82
C ILE A 96 -1.59 -12.13 8.41
N LYS A 97 -1.28 -10.87 8.12
CA LYS A 97 -1.36 -10.30 6.77
C LYS A 97 0.03 -10.20 6.17
N ILE A 98 0.14 -10.54 4.89
CA ILE A 98 1.41 -10.60 4.16
C ILE A 98 1.40 -9.67 2.95
N SER A 99 2.56 -9.47 2.32
CA SER A 99 2.67 -8.87 1.00
C SER A 99 2.86 -9.96 -0.06
N VAL A 100 2.13 -9.88 -1.16
CA VAL A 100 2.24 -10.79 -2.29
C VAL A 100 2.91 -10.04 -3.44
N PHE A 101 4.13 -10.46 -3.80
CA PHE A 101 4.80 -10.00 -5.01
C PHE A 101 4.21 -10.76 -6.18
N ALA A 102 3.33 -10.11 -6.92
CA ALA A 102 2.54 -10.74 -7.96
C ALA A 102 3.05 -10.35 -9.35
N VAL A 103 3.53 -11.34 -10.11
CA VAL A 103 3.70 -11.22 -11.55
C VAL A 103 2.30 -11.11 -12.16
N ALA A 104 2.01 -9.99 -12.81
CA ALA A 104 0.65 -9.64 -13.22
C ALA A 104 0.06 -10.67 -14.19
N MET A 105 0.85 -11.17 -15.16
CA MET A 105 0.44 -12.24 -16.07
C MET A 105 0.08 -13.54 -15.33
N ALA A 106 0.78 -13.86 -14.26
CA ALA A 106 0.51 -15.05 -13.45
C ALA A 106 -0.81 -14.88 -12.68
N LEU A 107 -0.99 -13.73 -12.05
CA LEU A 107 -2.17 -13.47 -11.22
C LEU A 107 -3.46 -13.37 -12.03
N GLU A 108 -3.45 -12.75 -13.22
CA GLU A 108 -4.65 -12.67 -14.08
C GLU A 108 -5.13 -14.03 -14.60
N ARG A 109 -4.23 -15.03 -14.65
CA ARG A 109 -4.56 -16.42 -15.03
C ARG A 109 -5.20 -17.23 -13.91
N HIS A 110 -5.19 -16.69 -12.68
CA HIS A 110 -5.76 -17.35 -11.51
C HIS A 110 -6.65 -16.39 -10.70
N PRO A 111 -7.83 -16.01 -11.25
CA PRO A 111 -8.73 -15.05 -10.59
C PRO A 111 -9.17 -15.45 -9.19
N GLU A 112 -9.32 -16.74 -8.92
CA GLU A 112 -9.68 -17.26 -7.59
C GLU A 112 -8.58 -16.97 -6.55
N ALA A 113 -7.31 -17.10 -6.92
CA ALA A 113 -6.20 -16.74 -6.06
C ALA A 113 -6.15 -15.22 -5.81
N ALA A 114 -6.38 -14.42 -6.84
CA ALA A 114 -6.46 -12.97 -6.71
C ALA A 114 -7.56 -12.53 -5.73
N ALA A 115 -8.76 -13.10 -5.86
CA ALA A 115 -9.86 -12.86 -4.94
C ALA A 115 -9.49 -13.26 -3.50
N ALA A 116 -8.92 -14.45 -3.29
CA ALA A 116 -8.51 -14.92 -1.97
C ALA A 116 -7.44 -14.02 -1.30
N ILE A 117 -6.50 -13.47 -2.08
CA ILE A 117 -5.49 -12.52 -1.58
C ILE A 117 -6.16 -11.24 -1.08
N VAL A 118 -7.10 -10.70 -1.87
CA VAL A 118 -7.82 -9.45 -1.54
C VAL A 118 -8.74 -9.67 -0.33
N GLU A 119 -9.52 -10.75 -0.30
CA GLU A 119 -10.42 -11.10 0.79
C GLU A 119 -9.68 -11.29 2.13
N ALA A 120 -8.47 -11.86 2.09
CA ALA A 120 -7.62 -12.00 3.27
C ALA A 120 -6.98 -10.67 3.73
N GLY A 121 -7.13 -9.59 2.97
CA GLY A 121 -6.54 -8.28 3.26
C GLY A 121 -5.01 -8.25 3.11
N HIS A 122 -4.46 -9.16 2.31
CA HIS A 122 -3.04 -9.13 1.94
C HIS A 122 -2.77 -7.97 0.97
N GLU A 123 -1.54 -7.48 0.98
CA GLU A 123 -1.09 -6.49 0.02
C GLU A 123 -0.73 -7.17 -1.31
N VAL A 124 -1.10 -6.56 -2.44
CA VAL A 124 -0.59 -6.94 -3.76
C VAL A 124 0.43 -5.90 -4.21
N VAL A 125 1.68 -6.33 -4.34
CA VAL A 125 2.82 -5.56 -4.87
C VAL A 125 3.06 -6.00 -6.29
N SER A 126 3.27 -5.07 -7.23
CA SER A 126 3.60 -5.44 -8.60
C SER A 126 4.97 -6.11 -8.66
N HIS A 127 5.03 -7.32 -9.23
CA HIS A 127 6.27 -8.02 -9.59
C HIS A 127 6.52 -7.97 -11.11
N GLY A 128 6.13 -6.85 -11.73
CA GLY A 128 6.17 -6.66 -13.16
C GLY A 128 5.08 -7.42 -13.91
N TRP A 129 5.11 -7.31 -15.26
CA TRP A 129 4.21 -8.02 -16.14
C TRP A 129 4.59 -9.50 -16.27
N ARG A 130 5.89 -9.74 -16.42
CA ARG A 130 6.49 -11.07 -16.60
C ARG A 130 7.68 -11.26 -15.68
N TRP A 131 8.00 -12.52 -15.37
CA TRP A 131 9.19 -12.88 -14.60
C TRP A 131 10.37 -13.16 -15.53
N ILE A 132 10.95 -12.10 -16.11
CA ILE A 132 12.07 -12.13 -17.06
C ILE A 132 13.18 -11.17 -16.62
N ASP A 133 14.39 -11.29 -17.19
CA ASP A 133 15.49 -10.35 -16.96
C ASP A 133 15.29 -9.08 -17.77
N TYR A 134 14.89 -8.00 -17.12
CA TYR A 134 14.69 -6.71 -17.75
C TYR A 134 16.00 -6.05 -18.17
N GLN A 135 17.14 -6.45 -17.62
CA GLN A 135 18.46 -5.94 -18.01
C GLN A 135 18.78 -6.20 -19.50
N PHE A 136 18.13 -7.18 -20.10
CA PHE A 136 18.38 -7.59 -21.49
C PHE A 136 17.24 -7.21 -22.46
N VAL A 137 16.29 -6.41 -22.00
CA VAL A 137 15.19 -5.92 -22.86
C VAL A 137 15.29 -4.42 -23.08
N PRO A 138 14.80 -3.89 -24.23
CA PRO A 138 14.73 -2.45 -24.46
C PRO A 138 13.91 -1.73 -23.38
N GLU A 139 14.27 -0.49 -23.07
CA GLU A 139 13.57 0.31 -22.06
C GLU A 139 12.09 0.49 -22.37
N GLU A 140 11.73 0.62 -23.64
CA GLU A 140 10.35 0.77 -24.10
C GLU A 140 9.52 -0.46 -23.74
N VAL A 141 10.11 -1.65 -23.83
CA VAL A 141 9.43 -2.92 -23.44
C VAL A 141 9.28 -3.00 -21.93
N GLU A 142 10.29 -2.59 -21.16
CA GLU A 142 10.20 -2.54 -19.70
C GLU A 142 9.11 -1.57 -19.26
N ARG A 143 9.03 -0.39 -19.87
CA ARG A 143 7.99 0.63 -19.61
C ARG A 143 6.61 0.11 -19.98
N GLU A 144 6.43 -0.52 -21.13
CA GLU A 144 5.17 -1.15 -21.55
C GLU A 144 4.74 -2.22 -20.55
N HIS A 145 5.66 -3.09 -20.17
CA HIS A 145 5.39 -4.14 -19.18
C HIS A 145 5.02 -3.58 -17.81
N MET A 146 5.62 -2.48 -17.38
CA MET A 146 5.23 -1.79 -16.15
C MET A 146 3.77 -1.30 -16.21
N LEU A 147 3.41 -0.58 -17.26
CA LEU A 147 2.04 -0.05 -17.43
C LEU A 147 1.01 -1.18 -17.52
N ARG A 148 1.33 -2.22 -18.28
CA ARG A 148 0.49 -3.40 -18.42
C ARG A 148 0.31 -4.16 -17.11
N ALA A 149 1.35 -4.26 -16.28
CA ALA A 149 1.27 -4.85 -14.96
C ALA A 149 0.32 -4.06 -14.05
N ILE A 150 0.41 -2.74 -14.05
CA ILE A 150 -0.46 -1.86 -13.28
C ILE A 150 -1.93 -2.05 -13.69
N GLU A 151 -2.21 -2.03 -14.99
CA GLU A 151 -3.55 -2.21 -15.52
C GLU A 151 -4.13 -3.58 -15.15
N SER A 152 -3.36 -4.65 -15.39
CA SER A 152 -3.78 -6.01 -15.11
C SER A 152 -4.04 -6.25 -13.63
N ILE A 153 -3.13 -5.84 -12.74
CA ILE A 153 -3.33 -5.97 -11.28
C ILE A 153 -4.55 -5.17 -10.84
N THR A 154 -4.70 -3.93 -11.33
CA THR A 154 -5.87 -3.09 -10.98
C THR A 154 -7.18 -3.75 -11.37
N ARG A 155 -7.25 -4.29 -12.58
CA ARG A 155 -8.44 -5.02 -13.08
C ARG A 155 -8.72 -6.28 -12.28
N THR A 156 -7.66 -7.04 -11.92
CA THR A 156 -7.77 -8.36 -11.31
C THR A 156 -8.09 -8.28 -9.81
N THR A 157 -7.58 -7.25 -9.12
CA THR A 157 -7.71 -7.09 -7.66
C THR A 157 -8.67 -5.97 -7.24
N GLY A 158 -9.13 -5.16 -8.19
CA GLY A 158 -9.95 -3.97 -7.91
C GLY A 158 -9.17 -2.76 -7.37
N SER A 159 -7.84 -2.88 -7.22
CA SER A 159 -7.00 -1.81 -6.68
C SER A 159 -5.64 -1.73 -7.38
N ARG A 160 -5.17 -0.50 -7.58
CA ARG A 160 -3.82 -0.26 -8.11
C ARG A 160 -2.76 -0.75 -7.11
N PRO A 161 -1.68 -1.42 -7.57
CA PRO A 161 -0.54 -1.73 -6.71
C PRO A 161 0.19 -0.44 -6.31
N LEU A 162 0.52 -0.32 -5.02
CA LEU A 162 1.25 0.85 -4.47
C LEU A 162 2.72 0.55 -4.20
N GLY A 163 3.15 -0.69 -4.28
CA GLY A 163 4.53 -1.13 -4.19
C GLY A 163 5.00 -1.78 -5.48
N TRP A 164 6.30 -1.67 -5.76
CA TRP A 164 6.98 -2.26 -6.91
C TRP A 164 8.14 -3.15 -6.46
N TYR A 165 8.29 -4.27 -7.13
CA TYR A 165 9.45 -5.16 -7.06
C TYR A 165 9.63 -5.86 -8.40
N THR A 166 10.85 -5.91 -8.92
CA THR A 166 11.17 -6.64 -10.15
C THR A 166 12.01 -7.88 -9.87
N GLY A 167 12.98 -7.78 -8.96
CA GLY A 167 13.94 -8.82 -8.64
C GLY A 167 14.97 -9.12 -9.73
N ARG A 168 14.60 -8.90 -10.98
CA ARG A 168 15.44 -9.02 -12.19
C ARG A 168 15.49 -7.67 -12.93
N LEU A 169 15.83 -6.62 -12.17
CA LEU A 169 15.77 -5.22 -12.58
C LEU A 169 16.83 -4.85 -13.62
N SER A 170 16.54 -3.82 -14.40
CA SER A 170 17.49 -3.10 -15.24
C SER A 170 18.04 -1.85 -14.54
N PRO A 171 19.08 -1.20 -15.07
CA PRO A 171 19.51 0.14 -14.62
C PRO A 171 18.41 1.22 -14.74
N ASN A 172 17.37 0.98 -15.56
CA ASN A 172 16.27 1.92 -15.79
C ASN A 172 15.10 1.73 -14.82
N THR A 173 14.96 0.57 -14.22
CA THR A 173 13.75 0.16 -13.46
C THR A 173 13.32 1.20 -12.43
N ARG A 174 14.21 1.63 -11.52
CA ARG A 174 13.86 2.63 -10.49
C ARG A 174 13.46 3.97 -11.08
N ARG A 175 14.18 4.44 -12.11
CA ARG A 175 13.82 5.67 -12.80
C ARG A 175 12.41 5.58 -13.40
N LEU A 176 12.07 4.47 -14.06
CA LEU A 176 10.75 4.23 -14.64
C LEU A 176 9.65 4.21 -13.56
N VAL A 177 9.90 3.58 -12.43
CA VAL A 177 8.99 3.56 -11.26
C VAL A 177 8.73 4.98 -10.75
N VAL A 178 9.78 5.80 -10.62
CA VAL A 178 9.66 7.19 -10.15
C VAL A 178 8.97 8.09 -11.16
N GLU A 179 9.25 7.92 -12.46
CA GLU A 179 8.62 8.66 -13.56
C GLU A 179 7.12 8.36 -13.66
N GLU A 180 6.72 7.10 -13.50
CA GLU A 180 5.33 6.68 -13.49
C GLU A 180 4.57 7.32 -12.31
N GLY A 181 5.20 7.45 -11.16
CA GLY A 181 4.80 8.29 -10.05
C GLY A 181 3.64 7.79 -9.20
N GLY A 182 3.06 6.62 -9.48
CA GLY A 182 1.93 6.06 -8.75
C GLY A 182 2.30 5.08 -7.63
N PHE A 183 3.59 4.74 -7.49
CA PHE A 183 4.07 3.85 -6.44
C PHE A 183 4.52 4.65 -5.21
N LEU A 184 4.23 4.14 -4.02
CA LEU A 184 4.69 4.71 -2.75
C LEU A 184 6.13 4.28 -2.44
N TYR A 185 6.52 3.07 -2.87
CA TYR A 185 7.84 2.52 -2.64
C TYR A 185 8.22 1.49 -3.70
N ASP A 186 9.52 1.24 -3.84
CA ASP A 186 10.04 0.03 -4.46
C ASP A 186 10.79 -0.85 -3.43
N ALA A 187 10.96 -2.12 -3.78
CA ALA A 187 11.64 -3.11 -2.97
C ALA A 187 12.91 -3.66 -3.63
N ASP A 188 13.34 -3.09 -4.75
CA ASP A 188 14.49 -3.56 -5.53
C ASP A 188 15.82 -3.08 -4.94
N ALA A 189 16.04 -3.41 -3.66
CA ALA A 189 17.28 -3.17 -2.92
C ALA A 189 17.48 -4.24 -1.85
N TYR A 190 18.74 -4.54 -1.52
CA TYR A 190 19.15 -5.58 -0.58
C TYR A 190 20.26 -5.09 0.36
N ASN A 191 20.30 -3.80 0.62
CA ASN A 191 21.46 -3.08 1.15
C ASN A 191 21.24 -2.43 2.51
N ASP A 192 20.05 -2.60 3.13
CA ASP A 192 19.76 -2.04 4.46
C ASP A 192 18.66 -2.84 5.18
N ASP A 193 18.66 -2.77 6.51
CA ASP A 193 17.64 -3.33 7.39
C ASP A 193 16.57 -2.31 7.80
N LEU A 194 16.57 -1.13 7.18
CA LEU A 194 15.57 -0.07 7.34
C LEU A 194 15.21 0.53 5.97
N PRO A 195 13.99 1.10 5.83
CA PRO A 195 13.66 1.89 4.65
C PRO A 195 14.53 3.14 4.56
N TYR A 196 14.74 3.63 3.34
CA TYR A 196 15.45 4.88 3.12
C TYR A 196 14.91 5.64 1.90
N TRP A 197 15.12 6.96 1.91
CA TRP A 197 14.79 7.81 0.78
C TRP A 197 15.94 7.91 -0.22
N THR A 198 15.62 7.87 -1.51
CA THR A 198 16.54 8.19 -2.59
C THR A 198 16.08 9.39 -3.39
N LEU A 199 17.03 10.13 -3.96
CA LEU A 199 16.81 11.28 -4.85
C LEU A 199 17.37 11.02 -6.26
N GLU A 200 17.75 9.79 -6.59
CA GLU A 200 18.41 9.44 -7.86
C GLU A 200 17.67 9.96 -9.10
N SER A 201 16.35 10.02 -9.06
CA SER A 201 15.52 10.50 -10.17
C SER A 201 14.99 11.93 -9.96
N GLY A 202 15.65 12.72 -9.10
CA GLY A 202 15.31 14.13 -8.87
C GLY A 202 14.05 14.37 -8.04
N ARG A 203 13.37 13.31 -7.58
CA ARG A 203 12.22 13.33 -6.68
C ARG A 203 12.44 12.38 -5.52
N PRO A 204 11.96 12.70 -4.32
CA PRO A 204 12.01 11.76 -3.21
C PRO A 204 11.25 10.47 -3.55
N HIS A 205 11.93 9.32 -3.42
CA HIS A 205 11.32 8.01 -3.60
C HIS A 205 11.73 7.11 -2.44
N LEU A 206 10.77 6.36 -1.88
CA LEU A 206 11.02 5.48 -0.75
C LEU A 206 11.45 4.10 -1.24
N VAL A 207 12.58 3.63 -0.73
CA VAL A 207 13.03 2.25 -0.90
C VAL A 207 12.77 1.50 0.40
N VAL A 208 12.07 0.38 0.31
CA VAL A 208 11.89 -0.59 1.40
C VAL A 208 12.66 -1.84 1.01
N PRO A 209 13.91 -2.02 1.47
CA PRO A 209 14.75 -3.15 1.05
C PRO A 209 14.10 -4.52 1.25
N TYR A 210 14.45 -5.46 0.38
CA TYR A 210 14.02 -6.85 0.43
C TYR A 210 15.18 -7.77 0.84
N THR A 211 15.01 -9.07 0.74
CA THR A 211 15.99 -10.06 1.15
C THR A 211 16.17 -11.16 0.11
N LEU A 212 17.40 -11.65 -0.02
CA LEU A 212 17.74 -12.88 -0.76
C LEU A 212 18.36 -13.94 0.14
N ASP A 213 18.77 -13.58 1.36
CA ASP A 213 19.35 -14.52 2.32
C ASP A 213 18.27 -15.25 3.14
N ASN A 214 17.26 -14.53 3.65
CA ASN A 214 16.08 -15.09 4.31
C ASN A 214 14.99 -15.50 3.32
N ASN A 215 15.39 -16.13 2.21
CA ASN A 215 14.51 -16.42 1.09
C ASN A 215 14.59 -17.90 0.74
N ASP A 216 13.44 -18.56 0.58
CA ASP A 216 13.35 -19.97 0.23
C ASP A 216 13.85 -20.28 -1.19
N MET A 217 14.11 -19.23 -2.01
CA MET A 217 14.77 -19.37 -3.30
C MET A 217 16.07 -20.19 -3.21
N LYS A 218 16.75 -20.13 -2.06
CA LYS A 218 17.98 -20.88 -1.83
C LYS A 218 17.80 -22.40 -1.87
N PHE A 219 16.57 -22.94 -1.78
CA PHE A 219 16.32 -24.34 -2.10
C PHE A 219 16.55 -24.68 -3.58
N GLY A 220 16.40 -23.69 -4.47
CA GLY A 220 16.60 -23.82 -5.90
C GLY A 220 17.95 -23.32 -6.42
N THR A 221 18.90 -23.01 -5.53
CA THR A 221 20.22 -22.50 -5.90
C THR A 221 21.34 -23.44 -5.47
N PRO A 222 22.48 -23.52 -6.20
CA PRO A 222 23.66 -24.25 -5.74
C PRO A 222 24.13 -23.73 -4.38
N GLN A 223 24.56 -24.62 -3.50
CA GLN A 223 25.00 -24.31 -2.12
C GLN A 223 23.94 -23.59 -1.26
N GLY A 224 22.67 -23.78 -1.62
CA GLY A 224 21.54 -23.29 -0.85
C GLY A 224 21.11 -24.27 0.25
N PHE A 225 19.83 -24.21 0.64
CA PHE A 225 19.27 -25.12 1.63
C PHE A 225 18.90 -26.47 1.03
N SER A 226 19.34 -27.57 1.64
CA SER A 226 18.96 -28.93 1.24
C SER A 226 17.72 -29.42 1.99
N THR A 227 17.51 -28.96 3.22
CA THR A 227 16.42 -29.40 4.10
C THR A 227 15.64 -28.23 4.69
N GLY A 228 14.39 -28.47 5.10
CA GLY A 228 13.62 -27.48 5.84
C GLY A 228 14.27 -27.07 7.17
N GLU A 229 15.04 -27.97 7.81
CA GLU A 229 15.74 -27.66 9.06
C GLU A 229 16.87 -26.64 8.85
N GLU A 230 17.63 -26.74 7.76
CA GLU A 230 18.66 -25.74 7.43
C GLU A 230 18.06 -24.36 7.20
N TRP A 231 16.97 -24.30 6.43
CA TRP A 231 16.24 -23.04 6.23
C TRP A 231 15.71 -22.49 7.55
N LEU A 232 15.07 -23.33 8.38
CA LEU A 232 14.53 -22.93 9.67
C LEU A 232 15.62 -22.40 10.61
N ALA A 233 16.75 -23.11 10.70
CA ALA A 233 17.88 -22.68 11.54
C ALA A 233 18.36 -21.30 11.12
N TYR A 234 18.59 -21.10 9.81
CA TYR A 234 19.08 -19.82 9.28
C TYR A 234 18.11 -18.66 9.54
N VAL A 235 16.83 -18.82 9.17
CA VAL A 235 15.84 -17.74 9.28
C VAL A 235 15.50 -17.44 10.75
N ARG A 236 15.49 -18.45 11.61
CA ARG A 236 15.32 -18.28 13.06
C ARG A 236 16.49 -17.51 13.67
N ASP A 237 17.73 -17.90 13.35
CA ASP A 237 18.92 -17.26 13.90
C ASP A 237 19.01 -15.79 13.42
N ALA A 238 18.64 -15.50 12.16
CA ALA A 238 18.52 -14.14 11.66
C ALA A 238 17.45 -13.33 12.45
N PHE A 239 16.29 -13.94 12.70
CA PHE A 239 15.24 -13.32 13.52
C PHE A 239 15.75 -13.05 14.95
N ASP A 240 16.38 -14.01 15.59
CA ASP A 240 16.85 -13.90 16.98
C ASP A 240 17.93 -12.80 17.13
N VAL A 241 18.83 -12.67 16.14
CA VAL A 241 19.84 -11.59 16.09
C VAL A 241 19.19 -10.23 15.96
N LEU A 242 18.32 -10.04 14.94
CA LEU A 242 17.66 -8.74 14.69
C LEU A 242 16.72 -8.36 15.85
N TYR A 243 16.05 -9.33 16.47
CA TYR A 243 15.20 -9.10 17.63
C TYR A 243 16.01 -8.67 18.85
N ALA A 244 17.19 -9.27 19.07
CA ALA A 244 18.10 -8.88 20.16
C ALA A 244 18.66 -7.47 19.94
N GLU A 245 19.19 -7.18 18.75
CA GLU A 245 19.69 -5.86 18.36
C GLU A 245 18.60 -4.78 18.46
N GLY A 246 17.35 -5.15 18.16
CA GLY A 246 16.19 -4.28 18.21
C GLY A 246 15.83 -3.75 19.61
N ALA A 247 16.53 -4.21 20.66
CA ALA A 247 16.43 -3.61 21.99
C ALA A 247 17.06 -2.20 22.03
N GLU A 248 18.07 -1.94 21.20
CA GLU A 248 18.79 -0.68 21.08
C GLU A 248 18.54 -0.02 19.69
N TYR A 249 18.55 -0.82 18.64
CA TYR A 249 18.40 -0.39 17.25
C TYR A 249 17.32 -1.21 16.54
N PRO A 250 16.03 -0.87 16.67
CA PRO A 250 14.96 -1.60 16.00
C PRO A 250 15.17 -1.70 14.48
N ARG A 251 14.83 -2.84 13.92
CA ARG A 251 15.06 -3.20 12.52
C ARG A 251 13.80 -3.70 11.84
N MET A 252 13.90 -3.98 10.55
CA MET A 252 12.93 -4.77 9.82
C MET A 252 13.59 -6.05 9.30
N MET A 253 12.79 -7.10 9.13
CA MET A 253 13.18 -8.37 8.54
C MET A 253 12.16 -8.78 7.50
N SER A 254 12.63 -9.18 6.32
CA SER A 254 11.80 -9.81 5.30
C SER A 254 12.08 -11.30 5.24
N VAL A 255 11.04 -12.10 5.00
CA VAL A 255 11.14 -13.54 4.69
C VAL A 255 10.48 -13.78 3.34
N GLY A 256 11.27 -14.17 2.34
CA GLY A 256 10.81 -14.43 0.98
C GLY A 256 10.38 -15.87 0.78
N LEU A 257 9.20 -16.08 0.21
CA LEU A 257 8.61 -17.40 0.01
C LEU A 257 8.15 -17.56 -1.44
N HIS A 258 8.36 -18.76 -2.01
CA HIS A 258 7.85 -19.16 -3.31
C HIS A 258 6.92 -20.35 -3.13
N MET A 259 5.71 -20.27 -3.68
CA MET A 259 4.66 -21.26 -3.45
C MET A 259 5.06 -22.68 -3.88
N ARG A 260 5.85 -22.79 -4.96
CA ARG A 260 6.39 -24.06 -5.47
C ARG A 260 7.54 -24.64 -4.65
N LEU A 261 8.22 -23.80 -3.81
CA LEU A 261 9.35 -24.22 -2.97
C LEU A 261 8.90 -24.52 -1.55
N ILE A 262 8.65 -23.50 -0.74
CA ILE A 262 8.26 -23.68 0.67
C ILE A 262 6.86 -24.32 0.81
N GLY A 263 6.02 -24.23 -0.21
CA GLY A 263 4.72 -24.87 -0.24
C GLY A 263 4.77 -26.42 -0.31
N ARG A 264 5.94 -27.03 -0.54
CA ARG A 264 6.13 -28.49 -0.46
C ARG A 264 6.02 -28.97 0.99
N PRO A 265 5.38 -30.13 1.27
CA PRO A 265 5.04 -30.53 2.65
C PRO A 265 6.22 -30.52 3.63
N GLY A 266 7.39 -31.05 3.20
CA GLY A 266 8.57 -31.13 4.05
C GLY A 266 9.13 -29.76 4.42
N ARG A 267 9.18 -28.82 3.46
CA ARG A 267 9.65 -27.45 3.68
C ARG A 267 8.60 -26.60 4.40
N PHE A 268 7.33 -26.81 4.10
CA PHE A 268 6.22 -26.14 4.75
C PHE A 268 6.23 -26.31 6.28
N LYS A 269 6.61 -27.49 6.79
CA LYS A 269 6.72 -27.73 8.23
C LYS A 269 7.74 -26.82 8.90
N ALA A 270 8.81 -26.45 8.20
CA ALA A 270 9.80 -25.51 8.69
C ALA A 270 9.23 -24.09 8.82
N LEU A 271 8.44 -23.63 7.84
CA LEU A 271 7.76 -22.34 7.92
C LEU A 271 6.74 -22.29 9.06
N GLU A 272 5.96 -23.35 9.24
CA GLU A 272 5.03 -23.43 10.39
C GLU A 272 5.76 -23.26 11.71
N ARG A 273 6.88 -24.00 11.91
CA ARG A 273 7.72 -23.90 13.12
C ARG A 273 8.37 -22.53 13.28
N PHE A 274 8.73 -21.87 12.19
CA PHE A 274 9.25 -20.50 12.26
C PHE A 274 8.18 -19.53 12.77
N LEU A 275 6.95 -19.59 12.23
CA LEU A 275 5.86 -18.71 12.70
C LEU A 275 5.49 -19.01 14.16
N ASP A 276 5.53 -20.27 14.58
CA ASP A 276 5.36 -20.66 16.00
C ASP A 276 6.48 -20.11 16.90
N HIS A 277 7.71 -20.00 16.38
CA HIS A 277 8.83 -19.36 17.09
C HIS A 277 8.57 -17.86 17.24
N VAL A 278 8.24 -17.17 16.15
CA VAL A 278 7.93 -15.74 16.16
C VAL A 278 6.80 -15.40 17.15
N ALA A 279 5.74 -16.22 17.18
CA ALA A 279 4.59 -16.02 18.05
C ALA A 279 4.90 -16.08 19.56
N ARG A 280 6.07 -16.56 19.96
CA ARG A 280 6.53 -16.58 21.36
C ARG A 280 7.23 -15.28 21.79
N HIS A 281 7.46 -14.36 20.86
CA HIS A 281 8.15 -13.10 21.12
C HIS A 281 7.16 -11.95 21.17
N ASP A 282 7.19 -11.16 22.23
CA ASP A 282 6.51 -9.88 22.31
C ASP A 282 7.20 -8.83 21.43
N ARG A 283 6.60 -7.67 21.25
CA ARG A 283 7.20 -6.53 20.52
C ARG A 283 7.76 -6.90 19.13
N VAL A 284 7.08 -7.82 18.42
CA VAL A 284 7.26 -8.07 16.98
C VAL A 284 6.05 -7.51 16.24
N TRP A 285 6.28 -6.62 15.31
CA TRP A 285 5.24 -6.10 14.44
C TRP A 285 5.22 -6.88 13.14
N ILE A 286 4.33 -7.88 13.04
CA ILE A 286 4.11 -8.60 11.79
C ILE A 286 3.20 -7.74 10.92
N CYS A 287 3.69 -7.33 9.75
CA CYS A 287 3.05 -6.30 8.92
C CYS A 287 3.29 -6.54 7.43
N ARG A 288 2.49 -5.86 6.61
CA ARG A 288 2.72 -5.78 5.16
C ARG A 288 3.78 -4.73 4.86
N ARG A 289 4.38 -4.79 3.69
CA ARG A 289 5.38 -3.80 3.27
C ARG A 289 4.80 -2.40 3.12
N ILE A 290 3.56 -2.31 2.66
CA ILE A 290 2.83 -1.03 2.60
C ILE A 290 2.64 -0.39 3.98
N ASP A 291 2.47 -1.19 5.03
CA ASP A 291 2.33 -0.68 6.39
C ASP A 291 3.65 -0.04 6.86
N ILE A 292 4.80 -0.65 6.53
CA ILE A 292 6.13 -0.07 6.77
C ILE A 292 6.32 1.20 5.95
N ALA A 293 5.98 1.18 4.66
CA ALA A 293 6.13 2.35 3.79
C ALA A 293 5.33 3.55 4.33
N ARG A 294 4.07 3.35 4.67
CA ARG A 294 3.21 4.40 5.25
C ARG A 294 3.71 4.89 6.60
N HIS A 295 4.16 3.98 7.45
CA HIS A 295 4.76 4.34 8.74
C HIS A 295 6.01 5.19 8.53
N TRP A 296 6.90 4.79 7.62
CA TRP A 296 8.13 5.53 7.33
C TRP A 296 7.86 6.92 6.75
N ILE A 297 6.95 7.01 5.78
CA ILE A 297 6.51 8.28 5.19
C ILE A 297 5.99 9.25 6.27
N ALA A 298 5.24 8.74 7.24
CA ALA A 298 4.64 9.56 8.30
C ALA A 298 5.65 10.02 9.37
N HIS A 299 6.65 9.19 9.69
CA HIS A 299 7.54 9.42 10.84
C HIS A 299 8.97 9.79 10.46
N HIS A 300 9.39 9.50 9.23
CA HIS A 300 10.73 9.71 8.69
C HIS A 300 10.65 10.33 7.29
N PRO A 301 10.05 11.53 7.14
CA PRO A 301 9.98 12.19 5.83
C PRO A 301 11.39 12.49 5.31
N PRO A 302 11.58 12.66 3.98
CA PRO A 302 12.87 13.03 3.41
C PRO A 302 13.32 14.40 3.93
N GLU A 303 14.61 14.68 3.78
CA GLU A 303 15.17 16.00 4.14
C GLU A 303 14.43 17.14 3.42
N GLY A 304 14.02 18.17 4.17
CA GLY A 304 13.17 19.25 3.67
C GLY A 304 11.66 18.96 3.70
N GLY A 305 11.25 17.76 4.14
CA GLY A 305 9.86 17.34 4.25
C GLY A 305 9.21 16.95 2.92
N LEU A 306 7.97 16.50 2.98
CA LEU A 306 7.17 16.16 1.80
C LEU A 306 6.24 17.33 1.45
N ARG A 307 6.64 18.13 0.48
CA ARG A 307 5.85 19.28 0.00
C ARG A 307 4.86 18.81 -1.07
N PRO A 308 3.58 19.22 -1.04
CA PRO A 308 2.58 18.84 -2.04
C PRO A 308 3.05 18.98 -3.48
N SER A 309 3.75 20.08 -3.83
CA SER A 309 4.28 20.32 -5.17
C SER A 309 5.38 19.35 -5.63
N GLN A 310 5.99 18.63 -4.69
CA GLN A 310 7.08 17.69 -4.94
C GLN A 310 6.64 16.23 -4.80
N MET A 311 5.41 15.99 -4.31
CA MET A 311 4.92 14.63 -4.13
C MET A 311 4.66 13.95 -5.47
N PRO A 312 5.17 12.73 -5.69
CA PRO A 312 4.69 11.87 -6.77
C PRO A 312 3.18 11.64 -6.61
N ARG A 313 2.50 11.37 -7.72
CA ARG A 313 1.05 11.18 -7.77
C ARG A 313 0.55 10.17 -6.71
N GLY A 314 1.20 9.01 -6.61
CA GLY A 314 0.79 7.96 -5.66
C GLY A 314 0.85 8.44 -4.22
N LEU A 315 1.93 9.10 -3.84
CA LEU A 315 2.11 9.66 -2.50
C LEU A 315 1.11 10.78 -2.20
N PHE A 316 0.85 11.64 -3.19
CA PHE A 316 -0.14 12.71 -3.06
C PHE A 316 -1.56 12.14 -2.85
N LEU A 317 -1.93 11.12 -3.61
CA LEU A 317 -3.24 10.47 -3.49
C LEU A 317 -3.37 9.65 -2.21
N ASP A 318 -2.33 8.95 -1.77
CA ASP A 318 -2.33 8.23 -0.49
C ASP A 318 -2.53 9.20 0.69
N ARG A 319 -1.95 10.41 0.59
CA ARG A 319 -2.03 11.42 1.66
C ARG A 319 -3.30 12.27 1.61
N PHE A 320 -3.80 12.60 0.42
CA PHE A 320 -4.87 13.58 0.25
C PHE A 320 -6.10 13.06 -0.51
N GLY A 321 -6.09 11.80 -1.00
CA GLY A 321 -7.15 11.26 -1.84
C GLY A 321 -8.51 11.11 -1.14
N ASP A 322 -8.52 10.98 0.18
CA ASP A 322 -9.71 10.84 1.01
C ASP A 322 -10.10 12.13 1.78
N VAL A 323 -9.46 13.27 1.45
CA VAL A 323 -9.81 14.58 2.01
C VAL A 323 -11.26 14.94 1.73
N PHE A 324 -11.75 14.61 0.52
CA PHE A 324 -13.16 14.67 0.16
C PHE A 324 -13.80 13.28 0.30
N GLU A 325 -14.88 13.20 1.05
CA GLU A 325 -15.55 11.94 1.39
C GLU A 325 -15.85 11.12 0.13
N HIS A 326 -15.32 9.91 0.04
CA HIS A 326 -15.51 8.96 -1.08
C HIS A 326 -15.26 9.52 -2.50
N THR A 327 -14.50 10.63 -2.62
CA THR A 327 -14.30 11.30 -3.92
C THR A 327 -12.82 11.57 -4.22
N PRO A 328 -11.98 10.52 -4.38
CA PRO A 328 -10.55 10.68 -4.63
C PRO A 328 -10.22 11.36 -5.97
N GLY A 329 -11.19 11.43 -6.89
CA GLY A 329 -11.04 12.09 -8.18
C GLY A 329 -10.72 13.58 -8.09
N ILE A 330 -11.08 14.26 -6.98
CA ILE A 330 -10.76 15.68 -6.75
C ILE A 330 -9.24 15.83 -6.52
N ALA A 331 -8.64 15.00 -5.67
CA ALA A 331 -7.21 15.00 -5.45
C ALA A 331 -6.44 14.62 -6.73
N GLU A 332 -6.94 13.65 -7.49
CA GLU A 332 -6.41 13.25 -8.78
C GLU A 332 -6.40 14.43 -9.78
N ALA A 333 -7.53 15.10 -9.93
CA ALA A 333 -7.66 16.25 -10.82
C ALA A 333 -6.73 17.40 -10.40
N THR A 334 -6.62 17.65 -9.08
CA THR A 334 -5.75 18.68 -8.51
C THR A 334 -4.27 18.39 -8.83
N HIS A 335 -3.83 17.16 -8.61
CA HIS A 335 -2.44 16.76 -8.92
C HIS A 335 -2.16 16.82 -10.43
N ARG A 336 -3.09 16.37 -11.27
CA ARG A 336 -2.98 16.41 -12.75
C ARG A 336 -2.89 17.83 -13.30
N ALA A 337 -3.56 18.79 -12.67
CA ALA A 337 -3.49 20.21 -13.06
C ALA A 337 -2.09 20.82 -12.83
N GLY A 338 -1.23 20.14 -12.10
CA GLY A 338 0.10 20.60 -11.71
C GLY A 338 0.08 21.44 -10.43
N LEU A 339 0.99 21.14 -9.53
CA LEU A 339 1.17 21.85 -8.27
C LEU A 339 2.46 22.67 -8.31
N THR A 340 2.44 23.84 -7.72
CA THR A 340 3.55 24.77 -7.58
C THR A 340 3.88 24.99 -6.09
N PRO A 341 4.96 25.67 -5.74
CA PRO A 341 5.21 26.02 -4.33
C PRO A 341 4.09 26.80 -3.64
N ALA A 342 3.15 27.40 -4.40
CA ALA A 342 1.97 28.05 -3.83
C ALA A 342 1.02 27.07 -3.12
N GLU A 343 0.99 25.83 -3.57
CA GLU A 343 0.19 24.74 -3.01
C GLU A 343 0.91 23.97 -1.87
N ASP A 344 2.12 24.34 -1.49
CA ASP A 344 2.85 23.71 -0.38
C ASP A 344 2.31 24.11 1.00
N SER A 345 1.44 25.11 1.06
CA SER A 345 0.70 25.46 2.28
C SER A 345 -0.69 24.83 2.29
N ALA A 346 -1.23 24.56 3.48
CA ALA A 346 -2.59 24.02 3.62
C ALA A 346 -3.63 24.88 2.91
N ALA A 347 -3.55 26.20 3.08
CA ALA A 347 -4.47 27.13 2.42
C ALA A 347 -4.31 27.15 0.88
N GLY A 348 -3.07 27.01 0.38
CA GLY A 348 -2.79 26.91 -1.05
C GLY A 348 -3.38 25.65 -1.66
N LEU A 349 -3.12 24.51 -1.04
CA LEU A 349 -3.63 23.22 -1.48
C LEU A 349 -5.17 23.15 -1.40
N ALA A 350 -5.75 23.65 -0.31
CA ALA A 350 -7.20 23.71 -0.17
C ALA A 350 -7.86 24.54 -1.29
N ARG A 351 -7.28 25.68 -1.66
CA ARG A 351 -7.77 26.47 -2.80
C ARG A 351 -7.65 25.73 -4.14
N ALA A 352 -6.55 24.99 -4.34
CA ALA A 352 -6.39 24.20 -5.57
C ALA A 352 -7.44 23.08 -5.66
N MET A 353 -7.68 22.38 -4.57
CA MET A 353 -8.70 21.34 -4.49
C MET A 353 -10.12 21.92 -4.63
N ALA A 354 -10.41 23.07 -4.02
CA ALA A 354 -11.68 23.77 -4.20
C ALA A 354 -11.92 24.15 -5.67
N ARG A 355 -10.89 24.64 -6.38
CA ARG A 355 -11.00 24.89 -7.83
C ARG A 355 -11.34 23.63 -8.63
N ALA A 356 -10.69 22.52 -8.31
CA ALA A 356 -10.97 21.23 -8.96
C ALA A 356 -12.40 20.75 -8.66
N THR A 357 -12.87 20.91 -7.41
CA THR A 357 -14.24 20.60 -7.01
C THR A 357 -15.24 21.45 -7.80
N ARG A 358 -15.06 22.78 -7.82
CA ARG A 358 -15.98 23.71 -8.49
C ARG A 358 -16.02 23.55 -10.03
N ALA A 359 -15.03 22.86 -10.61
CA ALA A 359 -15.01 22.54 -12.04
C ALA A 359 -15.86 21.31 -12.40
N LEU A 360 -16.36 20.56 -11.41
CA LEU A 360 -17.21 19.39 -11.63
C LEU A 360 -18.60 19.80 -12.13
N PRO A 361 -19.25 18.99 -12.96
CA PRO A 361 -20.67 19.16 -13.32
C PRO A 361 -21.55 19.15 -12.07
N ARG A 362 -22.71 19.82 -12.17
CA ARG A 362 -23.64 19.97 -11.03
C ARG A 362 -24.14 18.65 -10.45
N ASP A 363 -24.34 17.64 -11.27
CA ASP A 363 -24.76 16.31 -10.86
C ASP A 363 -23.64 15.60 -10.05
N GLU A 364 -22.37 15.77 -10.42
CA GLU A 364 -21.22 15.27 -9.66
C GLU A 364 -21.03 16.03 -8.34
N LEU A 365 -21.24 17.36 -8.33
CA LEU A 365 -21.26 18.15 -7.09
C LEU A 365 -22.38 17.69 -6.14
N LEU A 366 -23.56 17.40 -6.67
CA LEU A 366 -24.66 16.86 -5.88
C LEU A 366 -24.33 15.44 -5.34
N ALA A 367 -23.66 14.61 -6.15
CA ALA A 367 -23.19 13.30 -5.71
C ALA A 367 -22.15 13.43 -4.60
N LEU A 368 -21.22 14.38 -4.69
CA LEU A 368 -20.25 14.69 -3.63
C LEU A 368 -20.94 15.07 -2.32
N ILE A 369 -21.94 15.97 -2.36
CA ILE A 369 -22.68 16.35 -1.15
C ILE A 369 -23.38 15.11 -0.55
N ARG A 370 -24.01 14.29 -1.39
CA ARG A 370 -24.73 13.08 -0.96
C ARG A 370 -23.81 11.96 -0.41
N ALA A 371 -22.53 11.97 -0.75
CA ALA A 371 -21.55 11.03 -0.24
C ALA A 371 -21.20 11.30 1.23
N HIS A 372 -21.48 12.48 1.76
CA HIS A 372 -21.20 12.81 3.16
C HIS A 372 -22.23 12.19 4.10
N PRO A 373 -21.81 11.65 5.26
CA PRO A 373 -22.72 11.08 6.24
C PRO A 373 -23.54 12.17 6.96
N ASP A 374 -24.74 11.81 7.40
CA ASP A 374 -25.53 12.65 8.31
C ASP A 374 -24.78 12.92 9.62
N LEU A 375 -24.78 14.16 10.11
CA LEU A 375 -24.29 14.49 11.43
C LEU A 375 -25.17 13.81 12.49
N ALA A 376 -24.56 13.10 13.46
CA ALA A 376 -25.25 12.29 14.45
C ALA A 376 -26.23 11.26 13.84
N GLY A 377 -25.99 10.83 12.62
CA GLY A 377 -26.82 9.85 11.91
C GLY A 377 -26.59 8.42 12.42
N ARG A 378 -27.44 7.47 11.98
CA ARG A 378 -27.35 6.04 12.37
C ARG A 378 -26.00 5.43 11.98
N LEU A 379 -25.43 5.80 10.85
CA LEU A 379 -24.12 5.29 10.37
C LEU A 379 -22.98 5.76 11.28
N ALA A 380 -23.02 7.00 11.77
CA ALA A 380 -22.05 7.52 12.71
C ALA A 380 -22.10 6.78 14.07
N LEU A 381 -23.30 6.45 14.53
CA LEU A 381 -23.52 5.68 15.77
C LEU A 381 -23.12 4.20 15.62
N ALA A 382 -23.21 3.64 14.42
CA ALA A 382 -22.81 2.27 14.12
C ALA A 382 -21.30 2.11 13.80
N GLY A 383 -20.53 3.21 13.73
CA GLY A 383 -19.13 3.16 13.36
C GLY A 383 -18.89 2.94 11.85
N GLU A 384 -19.88 3.19 11.02
CA GLU A 384 -19.83 2.99 9.54
C GLU A 384 -19.46 4.26 8.77
N VAL A 385 -18.80 5.21 9.42
CA VAL A 385 -18.28 6.45 8.80
C VAL A 385 -16.78 6.41 8.69
N THR A 386 -16.18 7.25 7.84
CA THR A 386 -14.72 7.34 7.76
C THR A 386 -14.11 7.75 9.11
N ALA A 387 -12.84 7.37 9.33
CA ALA A 387 -12.14 7.67 10.58
C ALA A 387 -12.07 9.19 10.86
N ASP A 388 -11.89 10.00 9.81
CA ASP A 388 -11.87 11.47 9.92
C ASP A 388 -13.25 11.99 10.33
N SER A 389 -14.33 11.54 9.68
CA SER A 389 -15.69 11.93 10.02
C SER A 389 -16.11 11.52 11.44
N ALA A 390 -15.72 10.32 11.90
CA ALA A 390 -15.96 9.87 13.26
C ALA A 390 -15.24 10.76 14.29
N LYS A 391 -13.97 11.06 14.06
CA LYS A 391 -13.15 11.94 14.92
C LYS A 391 -13.70 13.36 14.97
N GLU A 392 -14.10 13.90 13.84
CA GLU A 392 -14.70 15.24 13.75
C GLU A 392 -15.99 15.32 14.54
N GLN A 393 -16.91 14.37 14.38
CA GLN A 393 -18.19 14.35 15.10
C GLN A 393 -18.01 14.14 16.62
N ALA A 394 -17.08 13.29 17.04
CA ALA A 394 -16.75 13.11 18.45
C ALA A 394 -16.17 14.39 19.08
N SER A 395 -15.36 15.16 18.34
CA SER A 395 -14.82 16.43 18.82
C SER A 395 -15.88 17.48 19.10
N ALA A 396 -17.04 17.42 18.43
CA ALA A 396 -18.20 18.28 18.64
C ALA A 396 -19.16 17.76 19.72
N GLY A 397 -18.85 16.62 20.37
CA GLY A 397 -19.70 16.01 21.38
C GLY A 397 -20.96 15.35 20.84
N LEU A 398 -21.00 15.06 19.53
CA LEU A 398 -22.16 14.41 18.89
C LEU A 398 -22.26 12.92 19.23
N ASP A 399 -21.21 12.34 19.80
CA ASP A 399 -21.15 11.00 20.40
C ASP A 399 -21.80 10.92 21.80
N ARG A 400 -22.12 12.07 22.41
CA ARG A 400 -22.65 12.20 23.79
C ARG A 400 -24.01 12.89 23.85
N LEU A 401 -24.82 12.74 22.81
CA LEU A 401 -26.18 13.27 22.79
C LEU A 401 -27.10 12.51 23.74
N SER A 402 -27.96 13.25 24.46
CA SER A 402 -29.07 12.63 25.18
C SER A 402 -30.08 12.00 24.20
N PRO A 403 -30.87 11.00 24.63
CA PRO A 403 -31.92 10.40 23.79
C PRO A 403 -32.89 11.44 23.19
N HIS A 404 -33.16 12.51 23.91
CA HIS A 404 -34.03 13.60 23.45
C HIS A 404 -33.37 14.43 22.34
N GLU A 405 -32.09 14.82 22.53
CA GLU A 405 -31.29 15.55 21.52
C GLU A 405 -31.11 14.72 20.26
N LEU A 406 -30.75 13.44 20.40
CA LEU A 406 -30.62 12.51 19.29
C LEU A 406 -31.90 12.42 18.46
N LYS A 407 -33.07 12.25 19.11
CA LYS A 407 -34.38 12.20 18.43
C LYS A 407 -34.68 13.51 17.71
N ALA A 408 -34.33 14.66 18.30
CA ALA A 408 -34.53 15.96 17.70
C ALA A 408 -33.65 16.15 16.45
N ILE A 409 -32.36 15.83 16.53
CA ILE A 409 -31.42 15.92 15.38
C ILE A 409 -31.85 14.97 14.27
N THR A 410 -32.22 13.73 14.58
CA THR A 410 -32.69 12.76 13.58
C THR A 410 -33.87 13.29 12.79
N ARG A 411 -34.87 13.82 13.47
CA ARG A 411 -36.04 14.41 12.80
C ARG A 411 -35.67 15.62 11.93
N MET A 412 -34.78 16.47 12.41
CA MET A 412 -34.34 17.65 11.63
C MET A 412 -33.53 17.22 10.40
N ASN A 413 -32.67 16.20 10.51
CA ASN A 413 -31.93 15.63 9.37
C ASN A 413 -32.88 15.02 8.33
N GLU A 414 -33.91 14.29 8.77
CA GLU A 414 -34.96 13.74 7.89
C GLU A 414 -35.72 14.85 7.15
N SER A 415 -36.13 15.90 7.88
CA SER A 415 -36.78 17.05 7.29
C SER A 415 -35.88 17.81 6.31
N TYR A 416 -34.61 17.97 6.65
CA TYR A 416 -33.62 18.64 5.82
C TYR A 416 -33.37 17.86 4.51
N LYS A 417 -33.21 16.55 4.58
CA LYS A 417 -33.05 15.69 3.39
C LYS A 417 -34.30 15.67 2.53
N ALA A 418 -35.47 15.65 3.15
CA ALA A 418 -36.74 15.74 2.39
C ALA A 418 -36.91 17.04 1.67
N HIS A 419 -36.40 18.16 2.21
CA HIS A 419 -36.52 19.50 1.62
C HIS A 419 -35.46 19.74 0.53
N PHE A 420 -34.17 19.43 0.80
CA PHE A 420 -33.04 19.78 -0.07
C PHE A 420 -32.55 18.64 -0.97
N GLY A 421 -32.89 17.37 -0.65
CA GLY A 421 -32.49 16.20 -1.43
C GLY A 421 -31.04 15.71 -1.14
N PHE A 422 -30.40 16.27 -0.10
CA PHE A 422 -29.04 15.91 0.34
C PHE A 422 -28.88 16.09 1.85
N PRO A 423 -27.84 15.47 2.50
CA PRO A 423 -27.63 15.59 3.94
C PRO A 423 -27.17 16.98 4.37
N PHE A 424 -27.41 17.33 5.63
CA PHE A 424 -26.90 18.57 6.22
C PHE A 424 -25.40 18.48 6.44
N ILE A 425 -24.64 19.37 5.81
CA ILE A 425 -23.18 19.44 5.90
C ILE A 425 -22.76 20.64 6.77
N LEU A 426 -21.88 20.39 7.73
CA LEU A 426 -21.30 21.44 8.57
C LEU A 426 -19.89 21.02 9.04
N ALA A 427 -18.91 21.88 8.92
CA ALA A 427 -17.59 21.72 9.52
C ALA A 427 -17.71 21.89 11.04
N VAL A 428 -17.61 20.79 11.79
CA VAL A 428 -17.91 20.75 13.23
C VAL A 428 -16.69 20.96 14.14
N LYS A 429 -15.46 20.95 13.60
CA LYS A 429 -14.24 21.18 14.40
C LYS A 429 -14.31 22.51 15.16
N ASN A 430 -14.09 22.46 16.48
CA ASN A 430 -14.21 23.60 17.40
C ASN A 430 -15.63 24.16 17.59
N ARG A 431 -16.69 23.40 17.26
CA ARG A 431 -18.09 23.75 17.55
C ARG A 431 -18.65 22.80 18.61
N GLY A 432 -19.53 23.32 19.45
CA GLY A 432 -20.29 22.52 20.41
C GLY A 432 -21.57 21.94 19.79
N LYS A 433 -22.13 20.91 20.39
CA LYS A 433 -23.38 20.27 19.92
C LYS A 433 -24.56 21.26 19.82
N GLU A 434 -24.65 22.24 20.71
CA GLU A 434 -25.67 23.27 20.71
C GLU A 434 -25.59 24.15 19.45
N GLU A 435 -24.37 24.51 19.05
CA GLU A 435 -24.13 25.30 17.84
C GLU A 435 -24.50 24.51 16.57
N VAL A 436 -24.18 23.19 16.55
CA VAL A 436 -24.55 22.29 15.44
C VAL A 436 -26.06 22.21 15.31
N ILE A 437 -26.78 22.03 16.41
CA ILE A 437 -28.26 21.96 16.43
C ILE A 437 -28.88 23.29 15.99
N ALA A 438 -28.33 24.41 16.45
CA ALA A 438 -28.80 25.74 16.05
C ALA A 438 -28.56 25.99 14.55
N ALA A 439 -27.40 25.62 14.01
CA ALA A 439 -27.09 25.74 12.60
C ALA A 439 -28.07 24.92 11.73
N LEU A 440 -28.31 23.64 12.07
CA LEU A 440 -29.26 22.79 11.37
C LEU A 440 -30.66 23.39 11.36
N ARG A 441 -31.14 23.91 12.50
CA ARG A 441 -32.46 24.55 12.61
C ARG A 441 -32.57 25.80 11.73
N ASN A 442 -31.53 26.63 11.73
CA ASN A 442 -31.56 27.89 10.98
C ASN A 442 -31.51 27.63 9.48
N ARG A 443 -30.76 26.63 9.02
CA ARG A 443 -30.58 26.33 7.59
C ARG A 443 -31.76 25.56 6.97
N LEU A 444 -32.68 24.99 7.76
CA LEU A 444 -33.92 24.38 7.26
C LEU A 444 -34.84 25.34 6.51
N GLY A 445 -34.71 26.65 6.75
CA GLY A 445 -35.49 27.69 6.08
C GLY A 445 -34.80 28.37 4.90
N SER A 446 -33.60 27.89 4.50
CA SER A 446 -32.83 28.47 3.41
C SER A 446 -33.46 28.21 2.04
N ASP A 447 -33.12 29.05 1.06
CA ASP A 447 -33.38 28.76 -0.35
C ASP A 447 -32.51 27.57 -0.81
N THR A 448 -33.07 26.73 -1.70
CA THR A 448 -32.43 25.48 -2.12
C THR A 448 -31.08 25.72 -2.82
N GLU A 449 -30.96 26.75 -3.66
CA GLU A 449 -29.71 27.05 -4.35
C GLU A 449 -28.68 27.65 -3.40
N ALA A 450 -29.10 28.55 -2.53
CA ALA A 450 -28.24 29.12 -1.49
C ALA A 450 -27.71 28.00 -0.51
N GLU A 451 -28.57 27.04 -0.22
CA GLU A 451 -28.21 25.93 0.65
C GLU A 451 -27.24 24.93 -0.02
N PHE A 452 -27.40 24.68 -1.32
CA PHE A 452 -26.48 23.91 -2.12
C PHE A 452 -25.06 24.53 -2.10
N GLU A 453 -24.97 25.86 -2.32
CA GLU A 453 -23.67 26.56 -2.26
C GLU A 453 -23.09 26.58 -0.85
N THR A 454 -23.93 26.70 0.17
CA THR A 454 -23.50 26.60 1.58
C THR A 454 -22.94 25.22 1.90
N ALA A 455 -23.59 24.15 1.46
CA ALA A 455 -23.13 22.79 1.66
C ALA A 455 -21.76 22.56 1.01
N LEU A 456 -21.55 23.04 -0.22
CA LEU A 456 -20.26 22.97 -0.90
C LEU A 456 -19.18 23.75 -0.15
N GLY A 457 -19.49 24.95 0.33
CA GLY A 457 -18.56 25.75 1.13
C GLY A 457 -18.15 25.07 2.46
N GLU A 458 -19.09 24.36 3.10
CA GLU A 458 -18.78 23.58 4.30
C GLU A 458 -17.92 22.35 3.99
N ILE A 459 -18.14 21.68 2.84
CA ILE A 459 -17.26 20.60 2.37
C ILE A 459 -15.83 21.11 2.12
N GLU A 460 -15.68 22.25 1.44
CA GLU A 460 -14.38 22.89 1.21
C GLU A 460 -13.68 23.23 2.53
N ARG A 461 -14.43 23.66 3.54
CA ARG A 461 -13.91 23.94 4.86
C ARG A 461 -13.47 22.68 5.61
N ILE A 462 -14.24 21.60 5.52
CA ILE A 462 -13.86 20.28 6.05
C ILE A 462 -12.56 19.82 5.39
N ALA A 463 -12.48 19.90 4.07
CA ALA A 463 -11.30 19.56 3.30
C ALA A 463 -10.06 20.37 3.75
N GLN A 464 -10.21 21.69 3.92
CA GLN A 464 -9.13 22.53 4.43
C GLN A 464 -8.63 22.08 5.81
N ILE A 465 -9.53 21.76 6.73
CA ILE A 465 -9.19 21.28 8.07
C ILE A 465 -8.40 19.96 8.00
N ARG A 466 -8.86 19.02 7.17
CA ARG A 466 -8.17 17.73 6.95
C ARG A 466 -6.79 17.91 6.33
N ILE A 467 -6.64 18.83 5.37
CA ILE A 467 -5.35 19.19 4.76
C ILE A 467 -4.40 19.78 5.83
N GLU A 468 -4.88 20.68 6.69
CA GLU A 468 -4.09 21.25 7.76
C GLU A 468 -3.56 20.19 8.74
N ASP A 469 -4.41 19.23 9.10
CA ASP A 469 -4.03 18.12 9.98
C ASP A 469 -3.01 17.16 9.33
N ARG A 470 -3.07 16.99 7.99
CA ARG A 470 -2.14 16.14 7.23
C ARG A 470 -0.81 16.80 6.87
N LEU A 471 -0.72 18.11 6.91
CA LEU A 471 0.52 18.86 6.65
C LEU A 471 1.31 19.20 7.92
N ARG A 472 0.74 18.97 9.10
CA ARG A 472 1.44 19.05 10.40
C ARG A 472 2.37 17.86 10.61
#